data_cce74b1b77ff1767371f02b68acbbe67
#
_entry.id   cce74b1b77ff1767371f02b68acbbe67
#
_cell.length_a   1.000
_cell.length_b   1.000
_cell.length_c   1.000
_cell.angle_alpha   90.00
_cell.angle_beta   90.00
_cell.angle_gamma   90.00
#
_symmetry.space_group_name_H-M   'P 1'
#
loop_
_entity.id
_entity.type
_entity.pdbx_description
1 polymer ?
#
loop_
_entity_poly.entity_id
_entity_poly.type
_entity_poly.pdbx_seq_one_letter_code
_entity_poly.pdbx_strand_id
1 'polypeptide(L)'
;MENTVKYRKFILPIVVGLIIWALTPFKPDALNDQAWYMFAIFVATIIACITQPMTIGAVSIIGFTIMVLVGIMDTKSAVEGFGNSSIWLIAMAFFISRGFVKTGLGRRIALQFVKLFGKKTLGLAYSLVGVDLILAPATPSNTARAGGIMFPIIKSLSESFGSTPKDGTERKMGAFLIFTEFQGNLITAAMFLTAMAGNPIAQSLAEKTAHVHITWMNWFVAAIVPGLISLIVVPFIIYKMYPPTVKETPNAKKWATEQLEEMGKISLAEKFMIGIFFVALILWITGSFINIDATLTAFIALSLLLLTGVLNWKDILNETGAWNTLVWFSVLVLMADQLNKLGFIPWLSKLIAHSLGGFSWPIVLVLLILFFFYSHYLFASATAHVSAMYAALLGVAVAAGAPPLFSALMLGFFGNLLASTTHYSSGPAPILYASGYVSQKRWWLMNLVLGIVYFIIWIGLGSLWMKLIGMM
;
A
#
# COMPACT_ATOMS: atom_id res chain seq x y z
N MET A 1 -21.94 13.31 0.23
CA MET A 1 -22.39 13.27 1.64
C MET A 1 -21.35 14.04 2.44
N GLU A 2 -21.73 15.18 2.97
CA GLU A 2 -20.90 15.96 3.88
C GLU A 2 -20.48 15.07 5.06
N ASN A 3 -19.20 15.02 5.31
CA ASN A 3 -18.63 14.31 6.45
C ASN A 3 -18.95 15.08 7.73
N THR A 4 -20.11 14.82 8.31
CA THR A 4 -20.49 15.37 9.62
C THR A 4 -19.47 14.96 10.67
N VAL A 5 -19.00 15.92 11.44
CA VAL A 5 -18.07 15.70 12.56
C VAL A 5 -18.69 14.77 13.59
N LYS A 6 -18.02 13.68 13.90
CA LYS A 6 -18.50 12.69 14.88
C LYS A 6 -17.86 12.98 16.25
N TYR A 7 -18.32 13.98 16.94
CA TYR A 7 -17.74 14.47 18.20
C TYR A 7 -17.43 13.39 19.24
N ARG A 8 -18.32 12.39 19.40
CA ARG A 8 -18.10 11.28 20.36
C ARG A 8 -16.84 10.47 20.05
N LYS A 9 -16.42 10.40 18.79
CA LYS A 9 -15.22 9.67 18.38
C LYS A 9 -13.91 10.42 18.72
N PHE A 10 -13.98 11.70 19.07
CA PHE A 10 -12.84 12.44 19.58
C PHE A 10 -12.49 12.13 21.03
N ILE A 11 -13.44 11.58 21.79
CA ILE A 11 -13.24 11.32 23.22
C ILE A 11 -12.01 10.43 23.44
N LEU A 12 -11.93 9.31 22.73
CA LEU A 12 -10.83 8.36 22.91
C LEU A 12 -9.44 8.94 22.56
N PRO A 13 -9.22 9.57 21.39
CA PRO A 13 -7.94 10.21 21.06
C PRO A 13 -7.54 11.29 22.08
N ILE A 14 -8.48 12.16 22.49
CA ILE A 14 -8.22 13.24 23.45
C ILE A 14 -7.87 12.66 24.82
N VAL A 15 -8.67 11.73 25.31
CA VAL A 15 -8.43 11.12 26.65
C VAL A 15 -7.09 10.41 26.69
N VAL A 16 -6.76 9.60 25.67
CA VAL A 16 -5.46 8.90 25.62
C VAL A 16 -4.30 9.88 25.51
N GLY A 17 -4.42 10.91 24.65
CA GLY A 17 -3.38 11.95 24.55
C GLY A 17 -3.16 12.70 25.86
N LEU A 18 -4.22 13.09 26.53
CA LEU A 18 -4.16 13.78 27.83
C LEU A 18 -3.61 12.88 28.96
N ILE A 19 -3.95 11.58 28.96
CA ILE A 19 -3.38 10.62 29.92
C ILE A 19 -1.88 10.51 29.72
N ILE A 20 -1.41 10.30 28.48
CA ILE A 20 0.04 10.21 28.20
C ILE A 20 0.73 11.52 28.58
N TRP A 21 0.15 12.66 28.26
CA TRP A 21 0.70 13.96 28.62
C TRP A 21 0.76 14.16 30.13
N ALA A 22 -0.30 13.80 30.88
CA ALA A 22 -0.33 13.88 32.35
C ALA A 22 0.70 12.95 33.03
N LEU A 23 1.13 11.88 32.35
CA LEU A 23 2.19 10.98 32.81
C LEU A 23 3.62 11.54 32.62
N THR A 24 3.78 12.77 32.14
CA THR A 24 5.11 13.41 31.98
C THR A 24 6.00 13.33 33.23
N PRO A 25 5.50 13.48 34.49
CA PRO A 25 6.35 13.32 35.68
C PRO A 25 6.89 11.90 35.86
N PHE A 26 6.29 10.91 35.23
CA PHE A 26 6.68 9.50 35.31
C PHE A 26 7.36 9.00 34.01
N LYS A 27 7.68 9.91 33.09
CA LYS A 27 8.37 9.53 31.85
C LYS A 27 9.75 8.94 32.16
N PRO A 28 10.29 8.09 31.29
CA PRO A 28 11.66 7.61 31.42
C PRO A 28 12.69 8.76 31.49
N ASP A 29 13.68 8.66 32.38
CA ASP A 29 14.72 9.68 32.54
C ASP A 29 15.55 9.96 31.29
N ALA A 30 15.64 8.95 30.40
CA ALA A 30 16.33 9.07 29.12
C ALA A 30 15.59 9.96 28.08
N LEU A 31 14.35 10.37 28.36
CA LEU A 31 13.53 11.19 27.48
C LEU A 31 13.31 12.57 28.04
N ASN A 32 13.42 13.59 27.17
CA ASN A 32 13.02 14.95 27.55
C ASN A 32 11.49 15.13 27.40
N ASP A 33 10.98 16.23 27.95
CA ASP A 33 9.54 16.51 27.94
C ASP A 33 8.98 16.66 26.51
N GLN A 34 9.75 17.25 25.59
CA GLN A 34 9.33 17.42 24.20
C GLN A 34 9.14 16.07 23.48
N ALA A 35 10.02 15.09 23.73
CA ALA A 35 9.87 13.74 23.20
C ALA A 35 8.57 13.07 23.69
N TRP A 36 8.26 13.26 24.98
CA TRP A 36 7.08 12.72 25.60
C TRP A 36 5.79 13.40 25.11
N TYR A 37 5.80 14.73 24.96
CA TYR A 37 4.69 15.49 24.39
C TYR A 37 4.45 15.11 22.93
N MET A 38 5.53 14.97 22.14
CA MET A 38 5.42 14.51 20.76
C MET A 38 4.79 13.12 20.67
N PHE A 39 5.18 12.21 21.57
CA PHE A 39 4.59 10.87 21.66
C PHE A 39 3.09 10.94 21.98
N ALA A 40 2.68 11.76 22.95
CA ALA A 40 1.26 11.95 23.29
C ALA A 40 0.44 12.45 22.09
N ILE A 41 0.95 13.47 21.39
CA ILE A 41 0.30 14.04 20.19
C ILE A 41 0.24 13.01 19.06
N PHE A 42 1.33 12.28 18.82
CA PHE A 42 1.39 11.25 17.78
C PHE A 42 0.37 10.14 18.04
N VAL A 43 0.33 9.58 19.26
CA VAL A 43 -0.62 8.52 19.62
C VAL A 43 -2.07 9.01 19.50
N ALA A 44 -2.36 10.21 20.00
CA ALA A 44 -3.69 10.81 19.87
C ALA A 44 -4.09 10.99 18.40
N THR A 45 -3.18 11.46 17.54
CA THR A 45 -3.42 11.63 16.11
C THR A 45 -3.65 10.30 15.42
N ILE A 46 -2.85 9.26 15.72
CA ILE A 46 -3.03 7.91 15.15
C ILE A 46 -4.38 7.31 15.59
N ILE A 47 -4.75 7.42 16.86
CA ILE A 47 -6.06 6.94 17.35
C ILE A 47 -7.19 7.69 16.63
N ALA A 48 -7.06 9.00 16.43
CA ALA A 48 -8.04 9.78 15.70
C ALA A 48 -8.11 9.38 14.19
N CYS A 49 -6.99 9.04 13.57
CA CYS A 49 -6.97 8.47 12.21
C CYS A 49 -7.70 7.11 12.15
N ILE A 50 -7.60 6.29 13.20
CA ILE A 50 -8.27 4.98 13.28
C ILE A 50 -9.78 5.16 13.55
N THR A 51 -10.15 5.98 14.54
CA THR A 51 -11.55 6.18 14.95
C THR A 51 -12.35 7.03 13.95
N GLN A 52 -11.65 7.81 13.13
CA GLN A 52 -12.23 8.69 12.09
C GLN A 52 -13.39 9.56 12.60
N PRO A 53 -13.12 10.47 13.55
CA PRO A 53 -14.08 11.50 13.95
C PRO A 53 -14.32 12.50 12.80
N MET A 54 -13.31 12.69 11.95
CA MET A 54 -13.30 13.46 10.70
C MET A 54 -12.48 12.71 9.65
N THR A 55 -12.31 13.28 8.47
CA THR A 55 -11.39 12.74 7.45
C THR A 55 -9.95 12.72 7.99
N ILE A 56 -9.15 11.77 7.52
CA ILE A 56 -7.75 11.61 7.98
C ILE A 56 -6.96 12.91 7.78
N GLY A 57 -7.14 13.59 6.63
CA GLY A 57 -6.48 14.87 6.37
C GLY A 57 -6.82 15.96 7.41
N ALA A 58 -8.10 16.08 7.77
CA ALA A 58 -8.54 17.06 8.77
C ALA A 58 -7.96 16.74 10.17
N VAL A 59 -7.99 15.48 10.58
CA VAL A 59 -7.39 15.01 11.84
C VAL A 59 -5.90 15.31 11.87
N SER A 60 -5.20 15.05 10.77
CA SER A 60 -3.75 15.27 10.68
C SER A 60 -3.40 16.76 10.81
N ILE A 61 -4.15 17.66 10.17
CA ILE A 61 -3.95 19.11 10.31
C ILE A 61 -4.18 19.56 11.76
N ILE A 62 -5.16 19.01 12.47
CA ILE A 62 -5.36 19.29 13.89
C ILE A 62 -4.14 18.86 14.71
N GLY A 63 -3.65 17.63 14.50
CA GLY A 63 -2.44 17.13 15.16
C GLY A 63 -1.20 17.98 14.85
N PHE A 64 -1.02 18.39 13.59
CA PHE A 64 0.02 19.31 13.17
C PHE A 64 -0.05 20.64 13.92
N THR A 65 -1.23 21.23 14.00
CA THR A 65 -1.44 22.50 14.68
C THR A 65 -1.13 22.38 16.18
N ILE A 66 -1.55 21.30 16.83
CA ILE A 66 -1.25 21.05 18.25
C ILE A 66 0.27 20.90 18.47
N MET A 67 0.97 20.16 17.58
CA MET A 67 2.41 19.97 17.66
C MET A 67 3.17 21.30 17.61
N VAL A 68 2.77 22.22 16.74
CA VAL A 68 3.36 23.56 16.64
C VAL A 68 3.01 24.45 17.85
N LEU A 69 1.73 24.43 18.28
CA LEU A 69 1.27 25.21 19.44
C LEU A 69 1.95 24.82 20.75
N VAL A 70 2.22 23.53 20.95
CA VAL A 70 2.94 23.02 22.15
C VAL A 70 4.45 23.31 22.07
N GLY A 71 4.94 23.84 20.95
CA GLY A 71 6.34 24.23 20.80
C GLY A 71 7.30 23.07 20.54
N ILE A 72 6.80 21.96 19.99
CA ILE A 72 7.67 20.83 19.58
C ILE A 72 8.60 21.28 18.45
N MET A 73 8.09 22.11 17.56
CA MET A 73 8.85 22.75 16.49
C MET A 73 8.20 24.06 16.07
N ASP A 74 9.00 24.93 15.44
CA ASP A 74 8.50 26.18 14.87
C ASP A 74 7.70 25.95 13.57
N THR A 75 6.87 26.93 13.21
CA THR A 75 5.98 26.84 12.04
C THR A 75 6.74 26.64 10.72
N LYS A 76 7.92 27.29 10.56
CA LYS A 76 8.71 27.18 9.33
C LYS A 76 9.20 25.76 9.13
N SER A 77 9.86 25.20 10.13
CA SER A 77 10.32 23.81 10.10
C SER A 77 9.20 22.80 9.93
N ALA A 78 8.03 23.08 10.53
CA ALA A 78 6.84 22.22 10.38
C ALA A 78 6.32 22.21 8.93
N VAL A 79 6.25 23.36 8.28
CA VAL A 79 5.80 23.47 6.87
C VAL A 79 6.82 22.86 5.91
N GLU A 80 8.11 22.91 6.19
CA GLU A 80 9.15 22.25 5.38
C GLU A 80 8.91 20.73 5.24
N GLY A 81 8.21 20.10 6.21
CA GLY A 81 7.81 18.69 6.12
C GLY A 81 6.95 18.35 4.91
N PHE A 82 6.20 19.31 4.36
CA PHE A 82 5.41 19.13 3.13
C PHE A 82 6.29 19.09 1.86
N GLY A 83 7.57 19.45 1.96
CA GLY A 83 8.55 19.34 0.87
C GLY A 83 9.19 17.95 0.72
N ASN A 84 8.76 16.93 1.47
CA ASN A 84 9.33 15.59 1.37
C ASN A 84 9.09 14.97 -0.02
N SER A 85 10.18 14.61 -0.70
CA SER A 85 10.16 14.10 -2.08
C SER A 85 9.34 12.81 -2.23
N SER A 86 9.41 11.90 -1.26
CA SER A 86 8.66 10.64 -1.29
C SER A 86 7.14 10.87 -1.24
N ILE A 87 6.68 11.91 -0.57
CA ILE A 87 5.27 12.27 -0.50
C ILE A 87 4.79 12.87 -1.82
N TRP A 88 5.63 13.71 -2.43
CA TRP A 88 5.37 14.23 -3.77
C TRP A 88 5.36 13.11 -4.82
N LEU A 89 6.26 12.11 -4.71
CA LEU A 89 6.20 10.92 -5.56
C LEU A 89 4.82 10.26 -5.52
N ILE A 90 4.24 10.12 -4.32
CA ILE A 90 2.90 9.53 -4.16
C ILE A 90 1.84 10.39 -4.85
N ALA A 91 1.85 11.70 -4.63
CA ALA A 91 0.88 12.60 -5.25
C ALA A 91 0.96 12.59 -6.78
N MET A 92 2.18 12.67 -7.35
CA MET A 92 2.41 12.59 -8.80
C MET A 92 1.93 11.28 -9.38
N ALA A 93 2.17 10.18 -8.68
CA ALA A 93 1.77 8.87 -9.14
C ALA A 93 0.22 8.68 -9.08
N PHE A 94 -0.51 9.30 -8.14
CA PHE A 94 -1.97 9.38 -8.20
C PHE A 94 -2.45 10.09 -9.47
N PHE A 95 -1.80 11.20 -9.85
CA PHE A 95 -2.15 11.91 -11.09
C PHE A 95 -1.86 11.05 -12.33
N ILE A 96 -0.74 10.31 -12.37
CA ILE A 96 -0.44 9.37 -13.45
C ILE A 96 -1.53 8.27 -13.52
N SER A 97 -1.94 7.72 -12.39
CA SER A 97 -3.02 6.73 -12.29
C SER A 97 -4.33 7.27 -12.88
N ARG A 98 -4.64 8.56 -12.68
CA ARG A 98 -5.79 9.21 -13.29
C ARG A 98 -5.76 9.13 -14.83
N GLY A 99 -4.57 9.19 -15.44
CA GLY A 99 -4.38 9.00 -16.88
C GLY A 99 -4.84 7.62 -17.35
N PHE A 100 -4.50 6.55 -16.64
CA PHE A 100 -4.97 5.20 -16.97
C PHE A 100 -6.50 5.06 -16.88
N VAL A 101 -7.10 5.65 -15.85
CA VAL A 101 -8.56 5.62 -15.65
C VAL A 101 -9.26 6.43 -16.74
N LYS A 102 -8.80 7.67 -17.00
CA LYS A 102 -9.43 8.59 -17.96
C LYS A 102 -9.35 8.09 -19.39
N THR A 103 -8.22 7.49 -19.79
CA THR A 103 -8.05 6.94 -21.14
C THR A 103 -8.77 5.61 -21.35
N GLY A 104 -9.09 4.88 -20.28
CA GLY A 104 -9.61 3.53 -20.35
C GLY A 104 -8.56 2.47 -20.71
N LEU A 105 -7.28 2.84 -20.79
CA LEU A 105 -6.20 1.93 -21.18
C LEU A 105 -6.11 0.72 -20.26
N GLY A 106 -6.29 0.88 -18.94
CA GLY A 106 -6.28 -0.23 -17.99
C GLY A 106 -7.36 -1.27 -18.31
N ARG A 107 -8.59 -0.82 -18.65
CA ARG A 107 -9.68 -1.70 -19.07
C ARG A 107 -9.34 -2.44 -20.38
N ARG A 108 -8.77 -1.74 -21.37
CA ARG A 108 -8.36 -2.37 -22.64
C ARG A 108 -7.30 -3.45 -22.43
N ILE A 109 -6.28 -3.18 -21.61
CA ILE A 109 -5.24 -4.18 -21.28
C ILE A 109 -5.88 -5.41 -20.64
N ALA A 110 -6.76 -5.21 -19.65
CA ALA A 110 -7.43 -6.33 -18.98
C ALA A 110 -8.28 -7.18 -19.93
N LEU A 111 -9.04 -6.55 -20.83
CA LEU A 111 -9.83 -7.28 -21.84
C LEU A 111 -8.96 -8.06 -22.83
N GLN A 112 -7.79 -7.54 -23.20
CA GLN A 112 -6.83 -8.29 -24.03
C GLN A 112 -6.30 -9.53 -23.30
N PHE A 113 -5.99 -9.43 -22.02
CA PHE A 113 -5.56 -10.57 -21.22
C PHE A 113 -6.66 -11.62 -21.06
N VAL A 114 -7.91 -11.20 -20.80
CA VAL A 114 -9.08 -12.09 -20.76
C VAL A 114 -9.26 -12.80 -22.11
N LYS A 115 -9.10 -12.08 -23.22
CA LYS A 115 -9.19 -12.65 -24.58
C LYS A 115 -8.11 -13.71 -24.84
N LEU A 116 -6.90 -13.52 -24.33
CA LEU A 116 -5.78 -14.43 -24.56
C LEU A 116 -5.82 -15.66 -23.65
N PHE A 117 -6.12 -15.49 -22.37
CA PHE A 117 -5.96 -16.53 -21.34
C PHE A 117 -7.28 -17.01 -20.73
N GLY A 118 -8.41 -16.43 -21.15
CA GLY A 118 -9.72 -16.62 -20.51
C GLY A 118 -10.45 -17.94 -20.80
N LYS A 119 -9.80 -18.97 -21.34
CA LYS A 119 -10.44 -20.27 -21.65
C LYS A 119 -10.88 -21.06 -20.41
N LYS A 120 -10.22 -20.85 -19.27
CA LYS A 120 -10.49 -21.51 -17.98
C LYS A 120 -10.56 -20.47 -16.88
N THR A 121 -11.36 -20.71 -15.85
CA THR A 121 -11.51 -19.78 -14.71
C THR A 121 -10.18 -19.53 -13.98
N LEU A 122 -9.31 -20.53 -13.87
CA LEU A 122 -7.96 -20.34 -13.34
C LEU A 122 -7.10 -19.46 -14.27
N GLY A 123 -7.22 -19.62 -15.59
CA GLY A 123 -6.57 -18.76 -16.58
C GLY A 123 -7.06 -17.31 -16.50
N LEU A 124 -8.36 -17.10 -16.26
CA LEU A 124 -8.92 -15.77 -15.99
C LEU A 124 -8.28 -15.13 -14.74
N ALA A 125 -8.14 -15.90 -13.66
CA ALA A 125 -7.50 -15.40 -12.43
C ALA A 125 -6.06 -14.95 -12.70
N TYR A 126 -5.25 -15.74 -13.39
CA TYR A 126 -3.88 -15.36 -13.79
C TYR A 126 -3.87 -14.18 -14.77
N SER A 127 -4.87 -14.06 -15.65
CA SER A 127 -5.01 -12.90 -16.53
C SER A 127 -5.16 -11.61 -15.72
N LEU A 128 -6.07 -11.60 -14.74
CA LEU A 128 -6.37 -10.45 -13.90
C LEU A 128 -5.14 -10.04 -13.08
N VAL A 129 -4.53 -10.99 -12.40
CA VAL A 129 -3.30 -10.77 -11.62
C VAL A 129 -2.15 -10.28 -12.51
N GLY A 130 -2.03 -10.82 -13.75
CA GLY A 130 -1.04 -10.36 -14.73
C GLY A 130 -1.27 -8.92 -15.18
N VAL A 131 -2.52 -8.50 -15.34
CA VAL A 131 -2.87 -7.10 -15.62
C VAL A 131 -2.50 -6.19 -14.45
N ASP A 132 -2.83 -6.59 -13.22
CA ASP A 132 -2.48 -5.80 -12.04
C ASP A 132 -0.96 -5.65 -11.91
N LEU A 133 -0.19 -6.71 -12.22
CA LEU A 133 1.28 -6.68 -12.25
C LEU A 133 1.82 -5.64 -13.26
N ILE A 134 1.23 -5.55 -14.45
CA ILE A 134 1.64 -4.57 -15.47
C ILE A 134 1.29 -3.15 -15.05
N LEU A 135 0.13 -2.95 -14.43
CA LEU A 135 -0.34 -1.62 -14.03
C LEU A 135 0.31 -1.12 -12.73
N ALA A 136 0.77 -2.03 -11.87
CA ALA A 136 1.27 -1.71 -10.53
C ALA A 136 2.40 -0.67 -10.50
N PRO A 137 3.44 -0.71 -11.35
CA PRO A 137 4.54 0.26 -11.31
C PRO A 137 4.11 1.71 -11.45
N ALA A 138 3.06 1.97 -12.26
CA ALA A 138 2.61 3.33 -12.59
C ALA A 138 1.30 3.73 -11.91
N THR A 139 0.75 2.89 -11.04
CA THR A 139 -0.52 3.15 -10.37
C THR A 139 -0.39 2.93 -8.87
N PRO A 140 -0.03 3.95 -8.09
CA PRO A 140 0.30 3.83 -6.65
C PRO A 140 -0.93 3.64 -5.77
N SER A 141 -2.10 3.66 -6.34
CA SER A 141 -3.34 3.36 -5.65
C SER A 141 -3.80 1.95 -5.97
N ASN A 142 -3.51 1.02 -5.08
CA ASN A 142 -4.07 -0.33 -5.13
C ASN A 142 -5.61 -0.31 -5.13
N THR A 143 -6.24 0.68 -4.49
CA THR A 143 -7.69 0.91 -4.57
C THR A 143 -8.15 1.25 -5.99
N ALA A 144 -7.44 2.13 -6.69
CA ALA A 144 -7.78 2.48 -8.07
C ALA A 144 -7.59 1.30 -9.03
N ARG A 145 -6.53 0.49 -8.84
CA ARG A 145 -6.30 -0.71 -9.65
C ARG A 145 -7.39 -1.76 -9.40
N ALA A 146 -7.48 -2.28 -8.18
CA ALA A 146 -8.42 -3.35 -7.86
C ALA A 146 -9.88 -2.88 -7.90
N GLY A 147 -10.20 -1.74 -7.29
CA GLY A 147 -11.58 -1.25 -7.21
C GLY A 147 -12.07 -0.52 -8.45
N GLY A 148 -11.20 0.31 -9.05
CA GLY A 148 -11.59 1.17 -10.19
C GLY A 148 -11.44 0.52 -11.57
N ILE A 149 -10.46 -0.38 -11.75
CA ILE A 149 -10.18 -1.01 -13.05
C ILE A 149 -10.63 -2.47 -13.04
N MET A 150 -10.14 -3.27 -12.10
CA MET A 150 -10.31 -4.72 -12.14
C MET A 150 -11.70 -5.16 -11.69
N PHE A 151 -12.22 -4.59 -10.61
CA PHE A 151 -13.53 -4.99 -10.06
C PHE A 151 -14.70 -4.88 -11.05
N PRO A 152 -14.88 -3.77 -11.79
CA PRO A 152 -15.96 -3.68 -12.78
C PRO A 152 -15.87 -4.76 -13.87
N ILE A 153 -14.65 -5.10 -14.29
CA ILE A 153 -14.41 -6.14 -15.32
C ILE A 153 -14.75 -7.53 -14.76
N ILE A 154 -14.26 -7.84 -13.54
CA ILE A 154 -14.54 -9.11 -12.87
C ILE A 154 -16.04 -9.29 -12.66
N LYS A 155 -16.71 -8.23 -12.20
CA LYS A 155 -18.16 -8.24 -11.95
C LYS A 155 -18.92 -8.51 -13.24
N SER A 156 -18.68 -7.72 -14.29
CA SER A 156 -19.36 -7.87 -15.58
C SER A 156 -19.10 -9.24 -16.23
N LEU A 157 -17.83 -9.70 -16.18
CA LEU A 157 -17.47 -11.04 -16.64
C LEU A 157 -18.21 -12.13 -15.85
N SER A 158 -18.22 -12.04 -14.51
CA SER A 158 -18.90 -13.02 -13.67
C SER A 158 -20.40 -13.07 -13.93
N GLU A 159 -21.04 -11.91 -14.06
CA GLU A 159 -22.47 -11.79 -14.39
C GLU A 159 -22.78 -12.41 -15.77
N SER A 160 -21.90 -12.26 -16.78
CA SER A 160 -22.08 -12.87 -18.11
C SER A 160 -22.05 -14.41 -18.08
N PHE A 161 -21.43 -14.99 -17.04
CA PHE A 161 -21.45 -16.44 -16.77
C PHE A 161 -22.50 -16.84 -15.71
N GLY A 162 -23.42 -15.95 -15.35
CA GLY A 162 -24.46 -16.18 -14.36
C GLY A 162 -23.91 -16.40 -12.95
N SER A 163 -22.76 -15.81 -12.63
CA SER A 163 -22.17 -15.82 -11.29
C SER A 163 -22.49 -14.50 -10.58
N THR A 164 -23.45 -14.52 -9.65
CA THR A 164 -23.93 -13.35 -8.94
C THR A 164 -24.29 -13.67 -7.49
N PRO A 165 -23.97 -12.80 -6.53
CA PRO A 165 -24.36 -13.00 -5.12
C PRO A 165 -25.88 -12.95 -4.92
N LYS A 166 -26.61 -12.21 -5.77
CA LYS A 166 -28.06 -12.06 -5.64
C LYS A 166 -28.83 -13.38 -5.75
N ASP A 167 -28.33 -14.28 -6.59
CA ASP A 167 -28.97 -15.57 -6.87
C ASP A 167 -28.27 -16.73 -6.13
N GLY A 168 -27.32 -16.45 -5.24
CA GLY A 168 -26.53 -17.47 -4.55
C GLY A 168 -25.59 -18.26 -5.46
N THR A 169 -25.23 -17.67 -6.63
CA THR A 169 -24.38 -18.30 -7.64
C THR A 169 -22.95 -17.73 -7.66
N GLU A 170 -22.56 -16.99 -6.62
CA GLU A 170 -21.25 -16.36 -6.47
C GLU A 170 -20.08 -17.33 -6.63
N ARG A 171 -20.31 -18.61 -6.25
CA ARG A 171 -19.32 -19.68 -6.35
C ARG A 171 -19.10 -20.21 -7.77
N LYS A 172 -19.92 -19.84 -8.74
CA LYS A 172 -19.64 -20.24 -10.13
C LYS A 172 -18.24 -19.81 -10.53
N MET A 173 -17.90 -18.52 -10.37
CA MET A 173 -16.55 -18.02 -10.61
C MET A 173 -16.23 -16.70 -9.89
N GLY A 174 -17.23 -15.84 -9.65
CA GLY A 174 -17.00 -14.49 -9.14
C GLY A 174 -16.31 -14.45 -7.78
N ALA A 175 -16.69 -15.31 -6.85
CA ALA A 175 -16.05 -15.39 -5.54
C ALA A 175 -14.55 -15.71 -5.63
N PHE A 176 -14.18 -16.64 -6.50
CA PHE A 176 -12.79 -17.01 -6.74
C PHE A 176 -12.01 -15.87 -7.40
N LEU A 177 -12.56 -15.24 -8.42
CA LEU A 177 -11.89 -14.13 -9.14
C LEU A 177 -11.71 -12.89 -8.26
N ILE A 178 -12.76 -12.48 -7.52
CA ILE A 178 -12.72 -11.33 -6.59
C ILE A 178 -11.65 -11.52 -5.53
N PHE A 179 -11.62 -12.71 -4.91
CA PHE A 179 -10.65 -12.95 -3.84
C PHE A 179 -9.22 -13.11 -4.37
N THR A 180 -9.06 -13.70 -5.55
CA THR A 180 -7.75 -13.82 -6.21
C THR A 180 -7.21 -12.45 -6.61
N GLU A 181 -8.06 -11.56 -7.15
CA GLU A 181 -7.67 -10.19 -7.47
C GLU A 181 -7.25 -9.42 -6.22
N PHE A 182 -8.01 -9.54 -5.12
CA PHE A 182 -7.63 -8.93 -3.85
C PHE A 182 -6.21 -9.31 -3.42
N GLN A 183 -5.91 -10.60 -3.42
CA GLN A 183 -4.58 -11.09 -3.02
C GLN A 183 -3.49 -10.73 -4.05
N GLY A 184 -3.78 -10.85 -5.34
CA GLY A 184 -2.88 -10.44 -6.41
C GLY A 184 -2.48 -8.97 -6.31
N ASN A 185 -3.45 -8.10 -6.05
CA ASN A 185 -3.23 -6.67 -5.87
C ASN A 185 -2.33 -6.34 -4.67
N LEU A 186 -2.41 -7.08 -3.56
CA LEU A 186 -1.52 -6.90 -2.42
C LEU A 186 -0.08 -7.34 -2.73
N ILE A 187 0.07 -8.44 -3.46
CA ILE A 187 1.38 -8.95 -3.87
C ILE A 187 2.05 -7.96 -4.83
N THR A 188 1.34 -7.50 -5.86
CA THR A 188 1.87 -6.53 -6.82
C THR A 188 2.18 -5.19 -6.17
N ALA A 189 1.38 -4.78 -5.16
CA ALA A 189 1.66 -3.60 -4.35
C ALA A 189 2.98 -3.73 -3.57
N ALA A 190 3.32 -4.92 -3.08
CA ALA A 190 4.60 -5.18 -2.42
C ALA A 190 5.80 -5.20 -3.40
N MET A 191 5.56 -5.51 -4.69
CA MET A 191 6.65 -5.71 -5.66
C MET A 191 7.29 -4.41 -6.16
N PHE A 192 6.59 -3.28 -6.15
CA PHE A 192 7.10 -2.03 -6.72
C PHE A 192 6.98 -0.88 -5.71
N LEU A 193 8.04 -0.10 -5.61
CA LEU A 193 8.07 1.08 -4.73
C LEU A 193 6.90 2.03 -4.99
N THR A 194 6.52 2.20 -6.25
CA THR A 194 5.47 3.10 -6.71
C THR A 194 4.06 2.50 -6.73
N ALA A 195 3.87 1.24 -6.31
CA ALA A 195 2.60 0.54 -6.47
C ALA A 195 1.59 0.76 -5.33
N MET A 196 2.05 1.26 -4.19
CA MET A 196 1.20 1.57 -3.03
C MET A 196 1.80 2.74 -2.26
N ALA A 197 0.96 3.64 -1.79
CA ALA A 197 1.38 4.86 -1.11
C ALA A 197 2.23 4.62 0.16
N GLY A 198 2.06 3.50 0.84
CA GLY A 198 2.87 3.11 2.01
C GLY A 198 4.34 2.83 1.71
N ASN A 199 4.68 2.45 0.47
CA ASN A 199 6.05 2.08 0.12
C ASN A 199 7.02 3.26 0.13
N PRO A 200 6.74 4.41 -0.51
CA PRO A 200 7.59 5.60 -0.38
C PRO A 200 7.65 6.16 1.04
N ILE A 201 6.62 5.92 1.87
CA ILE A 201 6.68 6.26 3.29
C ILE A 201 7.68 5.37 4.01
N ALA A 202 7.61 4.05 3.80
CA ALA A 202 8.57 3.11 4.36
C ALA A 202 10.00 3.46 3.91
N GLN A 203 10.20 3.83 2.64
CA GLN A 203 11.46 4.32 2.10
C GLN A 203 11.97 5.56 2.85
N SER A 204 11.13 6.59 3.00
CA SER A 204 11.48 7.82 3.71
C SER A 204 11.80 7.57 5.19
N LEU A 205 11.01 6.72 5.86
CA LEU A 205 11.25 6.34 7.26
C LEU A 205 12.50 5.48 7.41
N ALA A 206 12.83 4.60 6.46
CA ALA A 206 14.07 3.82 6.46
C ALA A 206 15.31 4.72 6.40
N GLU A 207 15.28 5.73 5.53
CA GLU A 207 16.37 6.69 5.42
C GLU A 207 16.57 7.49 6.73
N LYS A 208 15.48 7.94 7.34
CA LYS A 208 15.53 8.73 8.58
C LYS A 208 15.86 7.92 9.83
N THR A 209 15.44 6.66 9.89
CA THR A 209 15.59 5.81 11.09
C THR A 209 16.85 4.97 11.06
N ALA A 210 17.20 4.42 9.89
CA ALA A 210 18.30 3.46 9.72
C ALA A 210 19.38 3.94 8.76
N HIS A 211 19.27 5.18 8.22
CA HIS A 211 20.18 5.78 7.23
C HIS A 211 20.38 4.91 5.99
N VAL A 212 19.30 4.24 5.55
CA VAL A 212 19.30 3.34 4.40
C VAL A 212 18.63 4.02 3.22
N HIS A 213 19.39 4.18 2.14
CA HIS A 213 18.87 4.70 0.87
C HIS A 213 18.32 3.55 0.01
N ILE A 214 17.00 3.50 -0.14
CA ILE A 214 16.30 2.50 -0.97
C ILE A 214 15.94 3.14 -2.31
N THR A 215 16.51 2.62 -3.41
CA THR A 215 16.11 3.04 -4.77
C THR A 215 14.90 2.24 -5.26
N TRP A 216 14.25 2.73 -6.33
CA TRP A 216 13.17 1.98 -6.98
C TRP A 216 13.64 0.59 -7.44
N MET A 217 14.86 0.53 -7.99
CA MET A 217 15.45 -0.71 -8.47
C MET A 217 15.80 -1.67 -7.32
N ASN A 218 16.37 -1.18 -6.21
CA ASN A 218 16.62 -2.01 -5.02
C ASN A 218 15.34 -2.67 -4.53
N TRP A 219 14.25 -1.90 -4.44
CA TRP A 219 12.95 -2.42 -4.04
C TRP A 219 12.47 -3.51 -5.00
N PHE A 220 12.47 -3.22 -6.31
CA PHE A 220 12.01 -4.15 -7.34
C PHE A 220 12.81 -5.43 -7.37
N VAL A 221 14.16 -5.34 -7.41
CA VAL A 221 15.04 -6.52 -7.47
C VAL A 221 14.90 -7.39 -6.23
N ALA A 222 14.75 -6.79 -5.05
CA ALA A 222 14.52 -7.56 -3.82
C ALA A 222 13.16 -8.28 -3.82
N ALA A 223 12.13 -7.68 -4.40
CA ALA A 223 10.76 -8.18 -4.37
C ALA A 223 10.40 -9.13 -5.53
N ILE A 224 11.14 -9.10 -6.65
CA ILE A 224 10.70 -9.76 -7.90
C ILE A 224 10.55 -11.27 -7.75
N VAL A 225 11.47 -11.96 -7.09
CA VAL A 225 11.41 -13.41 -6.93
C VAL A 225 10.31 -13.84 -5.98
N PRO A 226 10.24 -13.37 -4.72
CA PRO A 226 9.14 -13.74 -3.83
C PRO A 226 7.78 -13.27 -4.37
N GLY A 227 7.72 -12.13 -5.05
CA GLY A 227 6.51 -11.62 -5.69
C GLY A 227 6.00 -12.53 -6.80
N LEU A 228 6.83 -12.87 -7.79
CA LEU A 228 6.43 -13.75 -8.89
C LEU A 228 6.02 -15.14 -8.41
N ILE A 229 6.76 -15.71 -7.44
CA ILE A 229 6.38 -17.00 -6.82
C ILE A 229 5.01 -16.86 -6.15
N SER A 230 4.77 -15.77 -5.42
CA SER A 230 3.46 -15.52 -4.79
C SER A 230 2.34 -15.39 -5.83
N LEU A 231 2.55 -14.67 -6.94
CA LEU A 231 1.57 -14.51 -8.01
C LEU A 231 1.23 -15.82 -8.73
N ILE A 232 2.13 -16.80 -8.72
CA ILE A 232 1.88 -18.13 -9.27
C ILE A 232 1.18 -19.02 -8.23
N VAL A 233 1.67 -19.03 -6.99
CA VAL A 233 1.25 -19.98 -5.95
C VAL A 233 -0.09 -19.58 -5.33
N VAL A 234 -0.30 -18.28 -5.05
CA VAL A 234 -1.49 -17.81 -4.32
C VAL A 234 -2.80 -18.04 -5.09
N PRO A 235 -2.93 -17.69 -6.39
CA PRO A 235 -4.14 -18.02 -7.15
C PRO A 235 -4.43 -19.52 -7.20
N PHE A 236 -3.39 -20.36 -7.29
CA PHE A 236 -3.54 -21.82 -7.27
C PHE A 236 -4.00 -22.34 -5.91
N ILE A 237 -3.46 -21.82 -4.80
CA ILE A 237 -3.91 -22.17 -3.46
C ILE A 237 -5.37 -21.78 -3.27
N ILE A 238 -5.77 -20.56 -3.67
CA ILE A 238 -7.17 -20.11 -3.60
C ILE A 238 -8.06 -21.03 -4.44
N TYR A 239 -7.62 -21.43 -5.63
CA TYR A 239 -8.33 -22.35 -6.50
C TYR A 239 -8.57 -23.72 -5.83
N LYS A 240 -7.62 -24.19 -5.02
CA LYS A 240 -7.76 -25.44 -4.26
C LYS A 240 -8.61 -25.30 -3.00
N MET A 241 -8.50 -24.19 -2.28
CA MET A 241 -9.24 -23.94 -1.04
C MET A 241 -10.69 -23.50 -1.28
N TYR A 242 -10.94 -22.78 -2.35
CA TYR A 242 -12.23 -22.20 -2.70
C TYR A 242 -12.50 -22.34 -4.19
N PRO A 243 -12.61 -23.58 -4.72
CA PRO A 243 -12.70 -23.83 -6.14
C PRO A 243 -13.97 -23.23 -6.76
N PRO A 244 -13.87 -22.60 -7.95
CA PRO A 244 -15.03 -22.22 -8.71
C PRO A 244 -15.77 -23.47 -9.21
N THR A 245 -17.11 -23.42 -9.28
CA THR A 245 -17.88 -24.53 -9.83
C THR A 245 -17.86 -24.56 -11.36
N VAL A 246 -17.74 -23.40 -11.99
CA VAL A 246 -17.48 -23.26 -13.44
C VAL A 246 -15.96 -23.22 -13.63
N LYS A 247 -15.40 -24.25 -14.23
CA LYS A 247 -13.97 -24.38 -14.47
C LYS A 247 -13.56 -23.96 -15.87
N GLU A 248 -14.45 -24.10 -16.85
CA GLU A 248 -14.21 -23.74 -18.23
C GLU A 248 -15.05 -22.54 -18.66
N THR A 249 -14.43 -21.61 -19.35
CA THR A 249 -15.02 -20.33 -19.73
C THR A 249 -14.81 -20.05 -21.23
N PRO A 250 -15.34 -20.93 -22.12
CA PRO A 250 -15.07 -20.82 -23.56
C PRO A 250 -15.59 -19.50 -24.18
N ASN A 251 -16.65 -18.94 -23.61
CA ASN A 251 -17.25 -17.69 -24.08
C ASN A 251 -16.53 -16.43 -23.59
N ALA A 252 -15.55 -16.52 -22.67
CA ALA A 252 -14.83 -15.35 -22.14
C ALA A 252 -14.08 -14.60 -23.24
N LYS A 253 -13.49 -15.33 -24.22
CA LYS A 253 -12.83 -14.73 -25.38
C LYS A 253 -13.82 -13.92 -26.24
N LYS A 254 -15.03 -14.47 -26.50
CA LYS A 254 -16.07 -13.79 -27.27
C LYS A 254 -16.53 -12.53 -26.55
N TRP A 255 -16.87 -12.65 -25.26
CA TRP A 255 -17.25 -11.53 -24.40
C TRP A 255 -16.19 -10.42 -24.39
N ALA A 256 -14.91 -10.76 -24.18
CA ALA A 256 -13.83 -9.78 -24.19
C ALA A 256 -13.65 -9.11 -25.56
N THR A 257 -13.89 -9.84 -26.66
CA THR A 257 -13.82 -9.29 -28.01
C THR A 257 -14.95 -8.28 -28.24
N GLU A 258 -16.19 -8.61 -27.86
CA GLU A 258 -17.33 -7.69 -27.92
C GLU A 258 -17.09 -6.42 -27.12
N GLN A 259 -16.57 -6.55 -25.90
CA GLN A 259 -16.22 -5.39 -25.08
C GLN A 259 -15.10 -4.54 -25.68
N LEU A 260 -14.12 -5.14 -26.37
CA LEU A 260 -13.08 -4.40 -27.09
C LEU A 260 -13.61 -3.70 -28.34
N GLU A 261 -14.57 -4.30 -29.04
CA GLU A 261 -15.25 -3.69 -30.19
C GLU A 261 -16.08 -2.48 -29.76
N GLU A 262 -16.80 -2.56 -28.62
CA GLU A 262 -17.50 -1.41 -28.01
C GLU A 262 -16.54 -0.27 -27.66
N MET A 263 -15.32 -0.57 -27.21
CA MET A 263 -14.29 0.45 -26.94
C MET A 263 -13.74 1.09 -28.22
N GLY A 264 -13.94 0.47 -29.37
CA GLY A 264 -13.41 0.92 -30.65
C GLY A 264 -11.88 0.80 -30.78
N LYS A 265 -11.32 1.47 -31.80
CA LYS A 265 -9.88 1.50 -32.04
C LYS A 265 -9.15 2.22 -30.91
N ILE A 266 -7.87 1.82 -30.71
CA ILE A 266 -7.00 2.50 -29.73
C ILE A 266 -6.89 4.01 -30.03
N SER A 267 -7.27 4.81 -29.07
CA SER A 267 -7.28 6.28 -29.18
C SER A 267 -5.86 6.88 -29.12
N LEU A 268 -5.72 8.11 -29.57
CA LEU A 268 -4.44 8.84 -29.48
C LEU A 268 -4.02 9.03 -28.01
N ALA A 269 -4.99 9.29 -27.13
CA ALA A 269 -4.74 9.42 -25.69
C ALA A 269 -4.21 8.12 -25.07
N GLU A 270 -4.76 6.97 -25.46
CA GLU A 270 -4.25 5.66 -25.04
C GLU A 270 -2.81 5.42 -25.54
N LYS A 271 -2.50 5.79 -26.77
CA LYS A 271 -1.14 5.65 -27.33
C LYS A 271 -0.14 6.52 -26.57
N PHE A 272 -0.49 7.80 -26.29
CA PHE A 272 0.36 8.65 -25.44
C PHE A 272 0.53 8.08 -24.05
N MET A 273 -0.54 7.57 -23.43
CA MET A 273 -0.45 6.95 -22.11
C MET A 273 0.51 5.75 -22.10
N ILE A 274 0.46 4.90 -23.13
CA ILE A 274 1.39 3.76 -23.29
C ILE A 274 2.83 4.28 -23.40
N GLY A 275 3.09 5.24 -24.27
CA GLY A 275 4.43 5.82 -24.47
C GLY A 275 4.98 6.43 -23.18
N ILE A 276 4.17 7.23 -22.48
CA ILE A 276 4.56 7.88 -21.22
C ILE A 276 4.82 6.84 -20.12
N PHE A 277 4.02 5.78 -20.06
CA PHE A 277 4.24 4.67 -19.15
C PHE A 277 5.60 4.00 -19.36
N PHE A 278 5.96 3.71 -20.62
CA PHE A 278 7.27 3.14 -20.94
C PHE A 278 8.42 4.10 -20.61
N VAL A 279 8.26 5.40 -20.88
CA VAL A 279 9.25 6.41 -20.49
C VAL A 279 9.45 6.40 -18.97
N ALA A 280 8.37 6.41 -18.18
CA ALA A 280 8.45 6.36 -16.73
C ALA A 280 9.15 5.08 -16.24
N LEU A 281 8.78 3.92 -16.79
CA LEU A 281 9.42 2.64 -16.45
C LEU A 281 10.92 2.65 -16.74
N ILE A 282 11.33 3.09 -17.92
CA ILE A 282 12.75 3.17 -18.31
C ILE A 282 13.49 4.09 -17.34
N LEU A 283 12.93 5.26 -17.02
CA LEU A 283 13.55 6.20 -16.09
C LEU A 283 13.64 5.65 -14.66
N TRP A 284 12.65 4.92 -14.17
CA TRP A 284 12.73 4.26 -12.85
C TRP A 284 13.77 3.15 -12.82
N ILE A 285 13.91 2.37 -13.89
CA ILE A 285 14.91 1.31 -14.02
C ILE A 285 16.33 1.90 -14.12
N THR A 286 16.51 2.91 -14.94
CA THR A 286 17.83 3.49 -15.26
C THR A 286 18.20 4.66 -14.35
N GLY A 287 17.28 5.18 -13.56
CA GLY A 287 17.44 6.42 -12.79
C GLY A 287 18.69 6.46 -11.91
N SER A 288 19.03 5.34 -11.28
CA SER A 288 20.27 5.22 -10.48
C SER A 288 21.55 5.45 -11.29
N PHE A 289 21.55 5.19 -12.60
CA PHE A 289 22.70 5.37 -13.48
C PHE A 289 22.81 6.78 -14.07
N ILE A 290 21.67 7.46 -14.17
CA ILE A 290 21.56 8.81 -14.80
C ILE A 290 21.24 9.92 -13.81
N ASN A 291 21.29 9.63 -12.50
CA ASN A 291 20.97 10.54 -11.40
C ASN A 291 19.58 11.19 -11.50
N ILE A 292 18.58 10.43 -11.97
CA ILE A 292 17.17 10.79 -11.97
C ILE A 292 16.48 9.95 -10.89
N ASP A 293 16.03 10.57 -9.81
CA ASP A 293 15.31 9.89 -8.75
C ASP A 293 13.86 9.55 -9.15
N ALA A 294 13.20 8.71 -8.35
CA ALA A 294 11.86 8.24 -8.64
C ALA A 294 10.82 9.38 -8.65
N THR A 295 11.02 10.41 -7.86
CA THR A 295 10.11 11.57 -7.77
C THR A 295 10.21 12.44 -9.02
N LEU A 296 11.43 12.74 -9.46
CA LEU A 296 11.64 13.50 -10.71
C LEU A 296 11.08 12.74 -11.91
N THR A 297 11.26 11.42 -11.96
CA THR A 297 10.62 10.56 -12.98
C THR A 297 9.10 10.73 -13.00
N ALA A 298 8.46 10.75 -11.83
CA ALA A 298 7.02 10.95 -11.75
C ALA A 298 6.58 12.34 -12.19
N PHE A 299 7.37 13.40 -11.88
CA PHE A 299 7.12 14.75 -12.41
C PHE A 299 7.27 14.81 -13.94
N ILE A 300 8.28 14.15 -14.52
CA ILE A 300 8.44 14.06 -15.98
C ILE A 300 7.21 13.38 -16.60
N ALA A 301 6.77 12.26 -16.07
CA ALA A 301 5.59 11.54 -16.57
C ALA A 301 4.34 12.42 -16.51
N LEU A 302 4.08 13.11 -15.39
CA LEU A 302 2.96 14.02 -15.26
C LEU A 302 3.06 15.20 -16.25
N SER A 303 4.24 15.78 -16.42
CA SER A 303 4.45 16.86 -17.38
C SER A 303 4.12 16.42 -18.80
N LEU A 304 4.54 15.22 -19.20
CA LEU A 304 4.20 14.64 -20.49
C LEU A 304 2.69 14.39 -20.65
N LEU A 305 1.99 13.93 -19.59
CA LEU A 305 0.54 13.76 -19.61
C LEU A 305 -0.21 15.08 -19.81
N LEU A 306 0.29 16.18 -19.22
CA LEU A 306 -0.27 17.51 -19.40
C LEU A 306 0.05 18.07 -20.80
N LEU A 307 1.29 17.94 -21.28
CA LEU A 307 1.72 18.42 -22.59
C LEU A 307 0.98 17.71 -23.75
N THR A 308 0.72 16.41 -23.59
CA THR A 308 -0.02 15.64 -24.60
C THR A 308 -1.53 15.79 -24.50
N GLY A 309 -2.04 16.50 -23.49
CA GLY A 309 -3.48 16.69 -23.27
C GLY A 309 -4.21 15.44 -22.78
N VAL A 310 -3.51 14.36 -22.43
CA VAL A 310 -4.11 13.18 -21.78
C VAL A 310 -4.77 13.59 -20.47
N LEU A 311 -4.07 14.41 -19.68
CA LEU A 311 -4.63 15.10 -18.52
C LEU A 311 -4.64 16.61 -18.76
N ASN A 312 -5.60 17.29 -18.16
CA ASN A 312 -5.64 18.75 -18.07
C ASN A 312 -5.53 19.17 -16.59
N TRP A 313 -5.33 20.47 -16.36
CA TRP A 313 -5.15 20.97 -14.98
C TRP A 313 -6.36 20.71 -14.08
N LYS A 314 -7.57 20.68 -14.65
CA LYS A 314 -8.79 20.35 -13.90
C LYS A 314 -8.79 18.88 -13.42
N ASP A 315 -8.22 17.97 -14.20
CA ASP A 315 -8.06 16.56 -13.77
C ASP A 315 -7.14 16.48 -12.55
N ILE A 316 -6.07 17.29 -12.51
CA ILE A 316 -5.15 17.38 -11.37
C ILE A 316 -5.84 17.93 -10.13
N LEU A 317 -6.55 19.06 -10.27
CA LEU A 317 -7.28 19.68 -9.15
C LEU A 317 -8.38 18.78 -8.59
N ASN A 318 -9.03 17.99 -9.44
CA ASN A 318 -10.11 17.09 -9.04
C ASN A 318 -9.63 15.73 -8.49
N GLU A 319 -8.34 15.42 -8.56
CA GLU A 319 -7.80 14.21 -7.95
C GLU A 319 -7.62 14.41 -6.44
N THR A 320 -8.75 14.47 -5.74
CA THR A 320 -8.82 14.74 -4.30
C THR A 320 -8.04 13.71 -3.47
N GLY A 321 -7.89 12.48 -3.98
CA GLY A 321 -7.09 11.42 -3.36
C GLY A 321 -5.62 11.81 -3.25
N ALA A 322 -5.05 12.39 -4.30
CA ALA A 322 -3.66 12.86 -4.31
C ALA A 322 -3.43 13.97 -3.28
N TRP A 323 -4.26 15.01 -3.31
CA TRP A 323 -4.14 16.16 -2.40
C TRP A 323 -4.36 15.79 -0.94
N ASN A 324 -5.40 14.99 -0.66
CA ASN A 324 -5.65 14.51 0.69
C ASN A 324 -4.48 13.67 1.22
N THR A 325 -3.93 12.79 0.36
CA THR A 325 -2.76 11.96 0.68
C THR A 325 -1.53 12.83 0.97
N LEU A 326 -1.24 13.81 0.14
CA LEU A 326 -0.13 14.75 0.33
C LEU A 326 -0.21 15.41 1.72
N VAL A 327 -1.40 15.89 2.11
CA VAL A 327 -1.58 16.59 3.40
C VAL A 327 -1.33 15.66 4.58
N TRP A 328 -2.07 14.58 4.68
CA TRP A 328 -2.00 13.77 5.90
C TRP A 328 -0.70 12.96 6.02
N PHE A 329 -0.11 12.57 4.92
CA PHE A 329 1.19 11.91 4.94
C PHE A 329 2.32 12.83 5.36
N SER A 330 2.34 14.06 4.84
CA SER A 330 3.34 15.04 5.27
C SER A 330 3.36 15.19 6.78
N VAL A 331 2.18 15.28 7.37
CA VAL A 331 2.05 15.42 8.82
C VAL A 331 2.51 14.18 9.58
N LEU A 332 2.04 12.99 9.19
CA LEU A 332 2.41 11.77 9.91
C LEU A 332 3.90 11.42 9.78
N VAL A 333 4.47 11.60 8.59
CA VAL A 333 5.91 11.39 8.39
C VAL A 333 6.73 12.41 9.18
N LEU A 334 6.28 13.68 9.22
CA LEU A 334 6.92 14.71 10.04
C LEU A 334 6.87 14.36 11.53
N MET A 335 5.73 13.90 12.04
CA MET A 335 5.57 13.48 13.43
C MET A 335 6.48 12.29 13.76
N ALA A 336 6.57 11.29 12.90
CA ALA A 336 7.44 10.14 13.07
C ALA A 336 8.94 10.55 13.06
N ASP A 337 9.30 11.48 12.17
CA ASP A 337 10.64 12.05 12.10
C ASP A 337 11.00 12.83 13.40
N GLN A 338 10.05 13.59 13.93
CA GLN A 338 10.26 14.29 15.21
C GLN A 338 10.42 13.32 16.39
N LEU A 339 9.64 12.25 16.45
CA LEU A 339 9.83 11.18 17.46
C LEU A 339 11.23 10.56 17.37
N ASN A 340 11.76 10.40 16.16
CA ASN A 340 13.11 9.91 15.96
C ASN A 340 14.17 10.95 16.42
N LYS A 341 14.07 12.19 15.96
CA LYS A 341 15.00 13.29 16.30
C LYS A 341 15.03 13.62 17.79
N LEU A 342 13.89 13.56 18.45
CA LEU A 342 13.77 13.79 19.90
C LEU A 342 14.22 12.59 20.75
N GLY A 343 14.63 11.48 20.11
CA GLY A 343 15.20 10.32 20.79
C GLY A 343 14.19 9.29 21.29
N PHE A 344 12.87 9.49 21.08
CA PHE A 344 11.85 8.53 21.51
C PHE A 344 11.99 7.18 20.81
N ILE A 345 12.11 7.17 19.48
CA ILE A 345 12.28 5.92 18.71
C ILE A 345 13.58 5.19 19.08
N PRO A 346 14.76 5.85 19.13
CA PRO A 346 15.99 5.23 19.61
C PRO A 346 15.91 4.64 21.02
N TRP A 347 15.26 5.36 21.95
CA TRP A 347 15.05 4.86 23.30
C TRP A 347 14.17 3.61 23.33
N LEU A 348 13.01 3.67 22.67
CA LEU A 348 12.06 2.56 22.59
C LEU A 348 12.71 1.33 21.94
N SER A 349 13.46 1.55 20.87
CA SER A 349 14.17 0.50 20.14
C SER A 349 15.19 -0.22 21.02
N LYS A 350 15.99 0.53 21.78
CA LYS A 350 16.95 -0.04 22.73
C LYS A 350 16.27 -0.81 23.87
N LEU A 351 15.17 -0.27 24.39
CA LEU A 351 14.40 -0.92 25.46
C LEU A 351 13.85 -2.28 25.01
N ILE A 352 13.23 -2.33 23.84
CA ILE A 352 12.68 -3.56 23.28
C ILE A 352 13.80 -4.53 22.89
N ALA A 353 14.88 -4.05 22.24
CA ALA A 353 16.01 -4.89 21.87
C ALA A 353 16.70 -5.49 23.10
N HIS A 354 16.82 -4.74 24.21
CA HIS A 354 17.35 -5.26 25.47
C HIS A 354 16.44 -6.36 26.05
N SER A 355 15.13 -6.18 25.99
CA SER A 355 14.15 -7.18 26.44
C SER A 355 14.17 -8.46 25.57
N LEU A 356 14.60 -8.34 24.32
CA LEU A 356 14.77 -9.45 23.36
C LEU A 356 16.22 -9.96 23.31
N GLY A 357 17.11 -9.50 24.18
CA GLY A 357 18.57 -9.74 24.14
C GLY A 357 19.03 -11.21 24.24
N GLY A 358 18.11 -12.15 24.47
CA GLY A 358 18.38 -13.59 24.40
C GLY A 358 18.20 -14.21 23.00
N PHE A 359 17.68 -13.43 22.01
CA PHE A 359 17.38 -13.92 20.67
C PHE A 359 18.38 -13.39 19.65
N SER A 360 18.70 -14.21 18.65
CA SER A 360 19.47 -13.75 17.49
C SER A 360 18.63 -12.79 16.63
N TRP A 361 19.25 -11.87 15.91
CA TRP A 361 18.54 -10.87 15.08
C TRP A 361 17.53 -11.47 14.08
N PRO A 362 17.74 -12.66 13.45
CA PRO A 362 16.74 -13.23 12.54
C PRO A 362 15.43 -13.56 13.27
N ILE A 363 15.53 -14.10 14.51
CA ILE A 363 14.35 -14.38 15.33
C ILE A 363 13.64 -13.09 15.72
N VAL A 364 14.40 -12.08 16.16
CA VAL A 364 13.84 -10.76 16.49
C VAL A 364 13.09 -10.17 15.28
N LEU A 365 13.71 -10.17 14.10
CA LEU A 365 13.08 -9.63 12.89
C LEU A 365 11.79 -10.38 12.53
N VAL A 366 11.79 -11.71 12.61
CA VAL A 366 10.58 -12.52 12.33
C VAL A 366 9.47 -12.19 13.34
N LEU A 367 9.80 -12.06 14.63
CA LEU A 367 8.82 -11.69 15.66
C LEU A 367 8.25 -10.28 15.42
N LEU A 368 9.09 -9.33 15.02
CA LEU A 368 8.65 -7.97 14.68
C LEU A 368 7.74 -7.96 13.46
N ILE A 369 8.05 -8.74 12.42
CA ILE A 369 7.21 -8.87 11.23
C ILE A 369 5.88 -9.55 11.59
N LEU A 370 5.88 -10.59 12.41
CA LEU A 370 4.66 -11.23 12.92
C LEU A 370 3.80 -10.23 13.69
N PHE A 371 4.40 -9.47 14.59
CA PHE A 371 3.71 -8.43 15.33
C PHE A 371 3.15 -7.35 14.39
N PHE A 372 3.93 -6.87 13.44
CA PHE A 372 3.51 -5.90 12.43
C PHE A 372 2.33 -6.44 11.61
N PHE A 373 2.41 -7.67 11.14
CA PHE A 373 1.36 -8.30 10.33
C PHE A 373 0.05 -8.45 11.10
N TYR A 374 0.08 -9.03 12.30
CA TYR A 374 -1.13 -9.32 13.06
C TYR A 374 -1.71 -8.11 13.80
N SER A 375 -0.90 -7.13 14.20
CA SER A 375 -1.43 -5.87 14.76
C SER A 375 -2.29 -5.11 13.75
N HIS A 376 -2.23 -5.45 12.47
CA HIS A 376 -3.07 -4.86 11.42
C HIS A 376 -4.57 -5.14 11.59
N TYR A 377 -4.96 -6.14 12.37
CA TYR A 377 -6.37 -6.30 12.78
C TYR A 377 -6.95 -5.07 13.50
N LEU A 378 -6.09 -4.21 14.04
CA LEU A 378 -6.49 -2.96 14.71
C LEU A 378 -6.57 -1.76 13.74
N PHE A 379 -6.14 -1.92 12.50
CA PHE A 379 -6.05 -0.83 11.52
C PHE A 379 -6.96 -1.09 10.31
N ALA A 380 -7.63 -0.03 9.86
CA ALA A 380 -8.43 -0.05 8.63
C ALA A 380 -7.67 0.49 7.40
N SER A 381 -6.37 0.79 7.55
CA SER A 381 -5.54 1.34 6.49
C SER A 381 -4.10 0.83 6.63
N ALA A 382 -3.63 0.09 5.64
CA ALA A 382 -2.25 -0.38 5.59
C ALA A 382 -1.25 0.78 5.62
N THR A 383 -1.55 1.87 4.92
CA THR A 383 -0.68 3.04 4.86
C THR A 383 -0.57 3.77 6.21
N ALA A 384 -1.70 3.93 6.92
CA ALA A 384 -1.68 4.49 8.27
C ALA A 384 -0.89 3.59 9.24
N HIS A 385 -1.00 2.29 9.10
CA HIS A 385 -0.25 1.32 9.91
C HIS A 385 1.26 1.42 9.67
N VAL A 386 1.68 1.46 8.39
CA VAL A 386 3.10 1.69 8.03
C VAL A 386 3.60 3.00 8.65
N SER A 387 2.85 4.09 8.51
CA SER A 387 3.24 5.40 9.07
C SER A 387 3.37 5.38 10.59
N ALA A 388 2.53 4.60 11.28
CA ALA A 388 2.52 4.54 12.74
C ALA A 388 3.63 3.67 13.33
N MET A 389 4.00 2.56 12.69
CA MET A 389 4.78 1.51 13.35
C MET A 389 6.10 1.18 12.67
N TYR A 390 6.25 1.44 11.37
CA TYR A 390 7.40 1.01 10.59
C TYR A 390 8.73 1.51 11.18
N ALA A 391 8.83 2.80 11.52
CA ALA A 391 10.07 3.39 12.05
C ALA A 391 10.51 2.75 13.37
N ALA A 392 9.56 2.54 14.29
CA ALA A 392 9.85 1.91 15.57
C ALA A 392 10.31 0.45 15.40
N LEU A 393 9.60 -0.33 14.58
CA LEU A 393 9.95 -1.73 14.32
C LEU A 393 11.32 -1.85 13.62
N LEU A 394 11.61 -1.00 12.65
CA LEU A 394 12.91 -0.96 11.98
C LEU A 394 14.02 -0.59 12.97
N GLY A 395 13.79 0.40 13.81
CA GLY A 395 14.75 0.79 14.84
C GLY A 395 15.09 -0.36 15.81
N VAL A 396 14.07 -1.14 16.23
CA VAL A 396 14.28 -2.33 17.07
C VAL A 396 15.07 -3.41 16.32
N ALA A 397 14.72 -3.70 15.06
CA ALA A 397 15.43 -4.69 14.26
C ALA A 397 16.93 -4.34 14.12
N VAL A 398 17.23 -3.10 13.78
CA VAL A 398 18.62 -2.60 13.65
C VAL A 398 19.34 -2.61 14.99
N ALA A 399 18.70 -2.19 16.08
CA ALA A 399 19.27 -2.24 17.42
C ALA A 399 19.57 -3.67 17.90
N ALA A 400 18.82 -4.66 17.41
CA ALA A 400 19.08 -6.08 17.66
C ALA A 400 20.18 -6.67 16.73
N GLY A 401 20.80 -5.87 15.87
CA GLY A 401 21.89 -6.26 14.98
C GLY A 401 21.44 -6.80 13.61
N ALA A 402 20.18 -6.62 13.23
CA ALA A 402 19.72 -7.01 11.90
C ALA A 402 20.28 -6.07 10.81
N PRO A 403 20.62 -6.59 9.61
CA PRO A 403 21.09 -5.78 8.50
C PRO A 403 20.04 -4.70 8.14
N PRO A 404 20.43 -3.40 8.12
CA PRO A 404 19.46 -2.30 7.97
C PRO A 404 18.65 -2.35 6.66
N LEU A 405 19.32 -2.53 5.51
CA LEU A 405 18.66 -2.58 4.19
C LEU A 405 17.70 -3.75 4.09
N PHE A 406 18.14 -4.94 4.52
CA PHE A 406 17.32 -6.15 4.53
C PHE A 406 16.07 -5.97 5.40
N SER A 407 16.24 -5.48 6.62
CA SER A 407 15.14 -5.26 7.56
C SER A 407 14.15 -4.22 7.04
N ALA A 408 14.65 -3.13 6.46
CA ALA A 408 13.84 -2.08 5.88
C ALA A 408 12.97 -2.60 4.72
N LEU A 409 13.56 -3.37 3.80
CA LEU A 409 12.83 -3.95 2.68
C LEU A 409 11.82 -4.99 3.13
N MET A 410 12.18 -5.90 4.05
CA MET A 410 11.27 -6.92 4.56
C MET A 410 10.05 -6.30 5.26
N LEU A 411 10.26 -5.31 6.15
CA LEU A 411 9.15 -4.58 6.77
C LEU A 411 8.33 -3.81 5.74
N GLY A 412 8.97 -3.24 4.71
CA GLY A 412 8.28 -2.57 3.60
C GLY A 412 7.36 -3.51 2.82
N PHE A 413 7.82 -4.72 2.48
CA PHE A 413 7.00 -5.72 1.79
C PHE A 413 5.82 -6.17 2.66
N PHE A 414 6.07 -6.46 3.93
CA PHE A 414 5.02 -6.82 4.86
C PHE A 414 4.05 -5.67 5.17
N GLY A 415 4.47 -4.40 4.98
CA GLY A 415 3.59 -3.24 4.99
C GLY A 415 2.46 -3.26 3.95
N ASN A 416 2.58 -4.09 2.91
CA ASN A 416 1.53 -4.38 1.93
C ASN A 416 0.79 -5.68 2.26
N LEU A 417 1.54 -6.76 2.53
CA LEU A 417 1.00 -8.10 2.73
C LEU A 417 0.12 -8.22 3.98
N LEU A 418 0.38 -7.40 5.02
CA LEU A 418 -0.46 -7.32 6.22
C LEU A 418 -1.91 -6.94 5.90
N ALA A 419 -2.16 -6.27 4.77
CA ALA A 419 -3.50 -5.96 4.31
C ALA A 419 -4.32 -7.21 3.90
N SER A 420 -3.70 -8.39 3.80
CA SER A 420 -4.41 -9.66 3.61
C SER A 420 -5.12 -10.18 4.86
N THR A 421 -5.26 -9.40 5.93
CA THR A 421 -5.85 -9.89 7.20
C THR A 421 -7.38 -9.82 7.23
N THR A 422 -7.96 -8.65 6.97
CA THR A 422 -9.39 -8.42 7.15
C THR A 422 -10.08 -7.87 5.89
N HIS A 423 -11.40 -7.81 5.93
CA HIS A 423 -12.21 -7.22 4.84
C HIS A 423 -12.25 -5.68 4.90
N TYR A 424 -11.57 -5.06 5.85
CA TYR A 424 -11.43 -3.60 6.01
C TYR A 424 -9.97 -3.14 6.04
N SER A 425 -9.03 -4.02 5.81
CA SER A 425 -7.58 -3.84 6.03
C SER A 425 -6.90 -2.83 5.10
N SER A 426 -7.52 -2.51 3.97
CA SER A 426 -6.94 -1.64 2.95
C SER A 426 -8.02 -0.98 2.11
N GLY A 427 -7.66 -0.03 1.24
CA GLY A 427 -8.63 0.64 0.37
C GLY A 427 -9.42 -0.29 -0.56
N PRO A 428 -8.83 -1.28 -1.23
CA PRO A 428 -9.57 -2.23 -2.07
C PRO A 428 -10.42 -3.24 -1.29
N ALA A 429 -10.03 -3.61 -0.08
CA ALA A 429 -10.70 -4.65 0.70
C ALA A 429 -12.21 -4.40 0.89
N PRO A 430 -12.68 -3.24 1.40
CA PRO A 430 -14.10 -3.00 1.56
C PRO A 430 -14.86 -2.92 0.23
N ILE A 431 -14.24 -2.47 -0.86
CA ILE A 431 -14.88 -2.40 -2.18
C ILE A 431 -15.17 -3.80 -2.69
N LEU A 432 -14.17 -4.67 -2.68
CA LEU A 432 -14.28 -6.04 -3.15
C LEU A 432 -15.17 -6.88 -2.23
N TYR A 433 -15.09 -6.69 -0.93
CA TYR A 433 -15.93 -7.38 0.06
C TYR A 433 -17.40 -6.96 -0.05
N ALA A 434 -17.69 -5.65 -0.18
CA ALA A 434 -19.07 -5.14 -0.31
C ALA A 434 -19.79 -5.64 -1.56
N SER A 435 -19.05 -6.20 -2.52
CA SER A 435 -19.64 -6.87 -3.70
C SER A 435 -20.49 -8.09 -3.35
N GLY A 436 -20.33 -8.65 -2.15
CA GLY A 436 -21.11 -9.77 -1.63
C GLY A 436 -20.68 -11.17 -2.14
N TYR A 437 -19.65 -11.24 -2.97
CA TYR A 437 -19.18 -12.53 -3.53
C TYR A 437 -18.54 -13.46 -2.50
N VAL A 438 -17.95 -12.93 -1.43
CA VAL A 438 -17.23 -13.71 -0.42
C VAL A 438 -17.72 -13.36 0.98
N SER A 439 -18.18 -14.33 1.75
CA SER A 439 -18.62 -14.12 3.14
C SER A 439 -17.45 -13.77 4.06
N GLN A 440 -17.71 -13.02 5.14
CA GLN A 440 -16.70 -12.60 6.11
C GLN A 440 -15.92 -13.78 6.70
N LYS A 441 -16.62 -14.83 7.13
CA LYS A 441 -16.00 -16.05 7.68
C LYS A 441 -15.01 -16.66 6.68
N ARG A 442 -15.41 -16.77 5.42
CA ARG A 442 -14.56 -17.33 4.36
C ARG A 442 -13.37 -16.42 4.06
N TRP A 443 -13.61 -15.11 3.99
CA TRP A 443 -12.56 -14.11 3.79
C TRP A 443 -11.45 -14.22 4.84
N TRP A 444 -11.82 -14.24 6.11
CA TRP A 444 -10.87 -14.33 7.20
C TRP A 444 -10.13 -15.66 7.27
N LEU A 445 -10.84 -16.78 7.04
CA LEU A 445 -10.21 -18.11 7.05
C LEU A 445 -9.18 -18.27 5.93
N MET A 446 -9.51 -17.83 4.71
CA MET A 446 -8.56 -17.89 3.61
C MET A 446 -7.36 -16.97 3.84
N ASN A 447 -7.57 -15.79 4.40
CA ASN A 447 -6.51 -14.85 4.74
C ASN A 447 -5.55 -15.43 5.81
N LEU A 448 -6.07 -16.14 6.78
CA LEU A 448 -5.22 -16.81 7.78
C LEU A 448 -4.24 -17.80 7.12
N VAL A 449 -4.73 -18.62 6.19
CA VAL A 449 -3.88 -19.57 5.47
C VAL A 449 -2.89 -18.84 4.55
N LEU A 450 -3.35 -17.83 3.83
CA LEU A 450 -2.48 -17.06 2.91
C LEU A 450 -1.43 -16.24 3.67
N GLY A 451 -1.74 -15.78 4.89
CA GLY A 451 -0.74 -15.18 5.77
C GLY A 451 0.45 -16.11 6.00
N ILE A 452 0.20 -17.39 6.32
CA ILE A 452 1.26 -18.40 6.48
C ILE A 452 2.05 -18.57 5.18
N VAL A 453 1.36 -18.61 4.03
CA VAL A 453 2.01 -18.73 2.71
C VAL A 453 2.92 -17.53 2.45
N TYR A 454 2.50 -16.31 2.80
CA TYR A 454 3.34 -15.11 2.67
C TYR A 454 4.58 -15.17 3.57
N PHE A 455 4.45 -15.62 4.81
CA PHE A 455 5.61 -15.82 5.68
C PHE A 455 6.60 -16.81 5.08
N ILE A 456 6.13 -17.94 4.57
CA ILE A 456 7.00 -18.96 3.94
C ILE A 456 7.71 -18.39 2.70
N ILE A 457 6.97 -17.72 1.81
CA ILE A 457 7.54 -17.22 0.54
C ILE A 457 8.45 -16.01 0.80
N TRP A 458 7.97 -14.98 1.51
CA TRP A 458 8.71 -13.72 1.62
C TRP A 458 9.82 -13.78 2.66
N ILE A 459 9.59 -14.38 3.84
CA ILE A 459 10.67 -14.56 4.82
C ILE A 459 11.59 -15.72 4.40
N GLY A 460 11.05 -16.86 3.98
CA GLY A 460 11.86 -18.00 3.59
C GLY A 460 12.61 -17.77 2.27
N LEU A 461 11.89 -17.82 1.14
CA LEU A 461 12.50 -17.69 -0.18
C LEU A 461 13.00 -16.26 -0.46
N GLY A 462 12.30 -15.23 0.02
CA GLY A 462 12.70 -13.84 -0.13
C GLY A 462 14.03 -13.54 0.56
N SER A 463 14.27 -14.05 1.77
CA SER A 463 15.55 -13.89 2.47
C SER A 463 16.68 -14.61 1.74
N LEU A 464 16.44 -15.83 1.24
CA LEU A 464 17.42 -16.54 0.42
C LEU A 464 17.78 -15.77 -0.85
N TRP A 465 16.77 -15.22 -1.51
CA TRP A 465 16.99 -14.39 -2.70
C TRP A 465 17.80 -13.13 -2.37
N MET A 466 17.42 -12.38 -1.34
CA MET A 466 18.11 -11.15 -0.94
C MET A 466 19.56 -11.43 -0.52
N LYS A 467 19.82 -12.56 0.13
CA LYS A 467 21.19 -13.01 0.44
C LYS A 467 22.00 -13.30 -0.84
N LEU A 468 21.39 -13.96 -1.84
CA LEU A 468 22.07 -14.28 -3.11
C LEU A 468 22.44 -13.02 -3.91
N ILE A 469 21.65 -11.96 -3.82
CA ILE A 469 21.92 -10.69 -4.51
C ILE A 469 22.70 -9.68 -3.67
N GLY A 470 23.18 -10.07 -2.48
CA GLY A 470 24.03 -9.23 -1.61
C GLY A 470 23.29 -8.09 -0.91
N MET A 471 21.98 -8.25 -0.64
CA MET A 471 21.14 -7.24 0.06
C MET A 471 20.85 -7.64 1.52
N MET A 472 21.55 -8.64 2.04
CA MET A 472 21.38 -9.13 3.42
C MET A 472 22.70 -9.01 4.21
#